data_3f12e3cde217ee39e701e1b8bf159df7
#
_entry.id   3f12e3cde217ee39e701e1b8bf159df7
#
_cell.length_a   1.000
_cell.length_b   1.000
_cell.length_c   1.000
_cell.angle_alpha   90.00
_cell.angle_beta   90.00
_cell.angle_gamma   90.00
#
_symmetry.space_group_name_H-M   'P 1'
#
loop_
_entity.id
_entity.type
_entity.pdbx_description
1 polymer ?
#
loop_
_entity_poly.entity_id
_entity_poly.type
_entity_poly.pdbx_seq_one_letter_code
_entity_poly.pdbx_strand_id
1 'polypeptide(L)'
;MATETIKKKNRLASRIDEFKAKSPLDKRRAITDLLFNNAMYIIIAIAIIYIAIKVPAFLSTSSIVNIISLTAAKLPIALGIGGAIVLTGTDISAGRCVGLTACIVASLLQMTTYSNKIFPNIGVFPLWAVLLIVIAVGALVGLVNGFFVAKFKLHPFIVTLSTQLIVFG
;
A
#
# COMPACT_ATOMS: atom_id res chain seq x y z
N MET A 1 34.00 -10.76 8.59
CA MET A 1 33.42 -10.76 7.23
C MET A 1 33.76 -12.04 6.43
N ALA A 2 35.03 -12.46 6.30
CA ALA A 2 35.42 -13.66 5.53
C ALA A 2 34.79 -14.97 6.05
N THR A 3 34.71 -15.16 7.36
CA THR A 3 34.22 -16.41 8.00
C THR A 3 32.68 -16.59 7.78
N GLU A 4 31.92 -15.54 7.72
CA GLU A 4 30.46 -15.61 7.43
C GLU A 4 30.18 -15.96 5.97
N THR A 5 31.00 -15.46 5.07
CA THR A 5 30.89 -15.76 3.63
C THR A 5 31.18 -17.21 3.33
N ILE A 6 32.19 -17.79 3.99
CA ILE A 6 32.54 -19.19 3.87
C ILE A 6 31.45 -20.10 4.46
N LYS A 7 30.88 -19.74 5.61
CA LYS A 7 29.78 -20.47 6.25
C LYS A 7 28.51 -20.47 5.40
N LYS A 8 28.21 -19.34 4.71
CA LYS A 8 27.08 -19.20 3.79
C LYS A 8 27.28 -20.03 2.51
N LYS A 9 28.50 -20.07 1.98
CA LYS A 9 28.87 -20.86 0.80
C LYS A 9 28.76 -22.36 1.07
N ASN A 10 29.23 -22.84 2.25
CA ASN A 10 29.10 -24.23 2.63
C ASN A 10 27.65 -24.67 2.87
N ARG A 11 26.80 -23.79 3.43
CA ARG A 11 25.34 -24.06 3.56
C ARG A 11 24.63 -24.13 2.20
N LEU A 12 25.07 -23.35 1.22
CA LEU A 12 24.51 -23.42 -0.13
C LEU A 12 24.94 -24.68 -0.86
N ALA A 13 26.22 -25.08 -0.72
CA ALA A 13 26.72 -26.30 -1.31
C ALA A 13 26.01 -27.55 -0.74
N SER A 14 25.85 -27.63 0.59
CA SER A 14 25.14 -28.76 1.23
C SER A 14 23.68 -28.86 0.80
N ARG A 15 22.97 -27.73 0.63
CA ARG A 15 21.58 -27.70 0.11
C ARG A 15 21.49 -28.16 -1.35
N ILE A 16 22.47 -27.82 -2.17
CA ILE A 16 22.50 -28.25 -3.58
C ILE A 16 22.76 -29.76 -3.64
N ASP A 17 23.64 -30.29 -2.81
CA ASP A 17 23.96 -31.73 -2.76
C ASP A 17 22.78 -32.54 -2.19
N GLU A 18 22.09 -32.03 -1.16
CA GLU A 18 20.83 -32.61 -0.68
C GLU A 18 19.76 -32.64 -1.76
N PHE A 19 19.62 -31.53 -2.53
CA PHE A 19 18.65 -31.48 -3.60
C PHE A 19 18.98 -32.43 -4.75
N LYS A 20 20.26 -32.62 -5.07
CA LYS A 20 20.70 -33.59 -6.07
C LYS A 20 20.47 -35.04 -5.65
N ALA A 21 20.56 -35.34 -4.37
CA ALA A 21 20.35 -36.67 -3.81
C ALA A 21 18.89 -37.11 -3.67
N LYS A 22 17.92 -36.16 -3.81
CA LYS A 22 16.50 -36.47 -3.71
C LYS A 22 16.00 -37.29 -4.88
N SER A 23 15.00 -38.16 -4.62
CA SER A 23 14.26 -38.91 -5.64
C SER A 23 13.63 -37.99 -6.68
N PRO A 24 13.46 -38.43 -7.95
CA PRO A 24 12.78 -37.61 -8.99
C PRO A 24 11.40 -37.09 -8.58
N LEU A 25 10.64 -37.86 -7.80
CA LEU A 25 9.34 -37.49 -7.27
C LEU A 25 9.44 -36.39 -6.18
N ASP A 26 10.44 -36.50 -5.30
CA ASP A 26 10.67 -35.49 -4.25
C ASP A 26 11.21 -34.19 -4.82
N LYS A 27 11.99 -34.27 -5.91
CA LYS A 27 12.44 -33.08 -6.66
C LYS A 27 11.25 -32.34 -7.31
N ARG A 28 10.32 -33.08 -7.92
CA ARG A 28 9.09 -32.47 -8.47
C ARG A 28 8.27 -31.80 -7.39
N ARG A 29 8.03 -32.45 -6.26
CA ARG A 29 7.30 -31.86 -5.12
C ARG A 29 8.01 -30.62 -4.59
N ALA A 30 9.31 -30.67 -4.37
CA ALA A 30 10.07 -29.54 -3.87
C ALA A 30 10.03 -28.33 -4.85
N ILE A 31 10.08 -28.55 -6.16
CA ILE A 31 9.95 -27.50 -7.18
C ILE A 31 8.52 -26.96 -7.18
N THR A 32 7.53 -27.84 -7.10
CA THR A 32 6.12 -27.43 -7.05
C THR A 32 5.82 -26.58 -5.82
N ASP A 33 6.29 -27.01 -4.66
CA ASP A 33 6.12 -26.26 -3.41
C ASP A 33 6.86 -24.92 -3.46
N LEU A 34 8.04 -24.87 -4.04
CA LEU A 34 8.78 -23.63 -4.23
C LEU A 34 8.08 -22.67 -5.21
N LEU A 35 7.53 -23.19 -6.29
CA LEU A 35 6.74 -22.42 -7.25
C LEU A 35 5.46 -21.88 -6.60
N PHE A 36 4.71 -22.70 -5.90
CA PHE A 36 3.46 -22.25 -5.25
C PHE A 36 3.72 -21.27 -4.11
N ASN A 37 4.72 -21.53 -3.25
CA ASN A 37 5.07 -20.61 -2.16
C ASN A 37 5.60 -19.26 -2.65
N ASN A 38 6.19 -19.21 -3.85
CA ASN A 38 6.73 -17.99 -4.44
C ASN A 38 5.98 -17.55 -5.70
N ALA A 39 4.79 -18.10 -5.96
CA ALA A 39 4.03 -17.86 -7.19
C ALA A 39 3.82 -16.35 -7.44
N MET A 40 3.50 -15.58 -6.41
CA MET A 40 3.31 -14.13 -6.50
C MET A 40 4.59 -13.42 -7.00
N TYR A 41 5.75 -13.75 -6.44
CA TYR A 41 7.02 -13.14 -6.85
C TYR A 41 7.41 -13.54 -8.27
N ILE A 42 7.15 -14.80 -8.66
CA ILE A 42 7.41 -15.30 -10.01
C ILE A 42 6.54 -14.58 -11.02
N ILE A 43 5.24 -14.43 -10.75
CA ILE A 43 4.31 -13.71 -11.63
C ILE A 43 4.75 -12.26 -11.80
N ILE A 44 5.11 -11.57 -10.70
CA ILE A 44 5.61 -10.20 -10.75
C ILE A 44 6.90 -10.10 -11.56
N ALA A 45 7.84 -11.02 -11.36
CA ALA A 45 9.10 -11.04 -12.11
C ALA A 45 8.86 -11.23 -13.63
N ILE A 46 8.00 -12.17 -14.00
CA ILE A 46 7.62 -12.40 -15.41
C ILE A 46 6.96 -11.15 -16.00
N ALA A 47 6.05 -10.51 -15.25
CA ALA A 47 5.38 -9.29 -15.71
C ALA A 47 6.38 -8.15 -15.93
N ILE A 48 7.34 -7.96 -15.01
CA ILE A 48 8.38 -6.94 -15.13
C ILE A 48 9.25 -7.20 -16.36
N ILE A 49 9.69 -8.44 -16.56
CA ILE A 49 10.52 -8.81 -17.71
C ILE A 49 9.73 -8.58 -19.02
N TYR A 50 8.47 -9.00 -19.07
CA TYR A 50 7.62 -8.79 -20.23
C TYR A 50 7.45 -7.31 -20.58
N ILE A 51 7.17 -6.46 -19.57
CA ILE A 51 7.01 -5.03 -19.77
C ILE A 51 8.33 -4.38 -20.18
N ALA A 52 9.45 -4.78 -19.58
CA ALA A 52 10.78 -4.25 -19.92
C ALA A 52 11.16 -4.52 -21.41
N ILE A 53 10.76 -5.68 -21.94
CA ILE A 53 10.98 -6.03 -23.35
C ILE A 53 10.05 -5.24 -24.27
N LYS A 54 8.78 -5.05 -23.90
CA LYS A 54 7.78 -4.38 -24.74
C LYS A 54 7.87 -2.86 -24.70
N VAL A 55 8.31 -2.29 -23.58
CA VAL A 55 8.37 -0.84 -23.33
C VAL A 55 9.79 -0.48 -22.89
N PRO A 56 10.68 -0.11 -23.84
CA PRO A 56 12.09 0.20 -23.50
C PRO A 56 12.24 1.35 -22.49
N ALA A 57 11.27 2.29 -22.47
CA ALA A 57 11.25 3.38 -21.50
C ALA A 57 10.89 2.94 -20.08
N PHE A 58 10.43 1.72 -19.85
CA PHE A 58 10.02 1.23 -18.52
C PHE A 58 11.18 1.22 -17.51
N LEU A 59 12.38 0.87 -17.96
CA LEU A 59 13.60 0.86 -17.13
C LEU A 59 14.32 2.21 -17.11
N SER A 60 13.72 3.28 -17.67
CA SER A 60 14.31 4.62 -17.60
C SER A 60 14.32 5.14 -16.16
N THR A 61 15.27 6.02 -15.86
CA THR A 61 15.37 6.69 -14.55
C THR A 61 14.06 7.41 -14.20
N SER A 62 13.43 8.04 -15.18
CA SER A 62 12.13 8.72 -14.99
C SER A 62 11.03 7.77 -14.55
N SER A 63 10.92 6.58 -15.17
CA SER A 63 9.92 5.57 -14.79
C SER A 63 10.18 5.03 -13.38
N ILE A 64 11.42 4.76 -13.04
CA ILE A 64 11.81 4.29 -11.69
C ILE A 64 11.44 5.33 -10.63
N VAL A 65 11.79 6.61 -10.85
CA VAL A 65 11.43 7.71 -9.94
C VAL A 65 9.92 7.84 -9.81
N ASN A 66 9.18 7.71 -10.90
CA ASN A 66 7.71 7.76 -10.89
C ASN A 66 7.10 6.59 -10.08
N ILE A 67 7.60 5.37 -10.26
CA ILE A 67 7.16 4.19 -9.48
C ILE A 67 7.43 4.41 -7.99
N ILE A 68 8.63 4.89 -7.63
CA ILE A 68 8.99 5.18 -6.23
C ILE A 68 8.07 6.25 -5.65
N SER A 69 7.82 7.34 -6.38
CA SER A 69 6.94 8.43 -5.94
C SER A 69 5.50 7.97 -5.71
N LEU A 70 4.95 7.19 -6.64
CA LEU A 70 3.61 6.62 -6.51
C LEU A 70 3.52 5.62 -5.34
N THR A 71 4.56 4.84 -5.12
CA THR A 71 4.63 3.89 -4.01
C THR A 71 4.74 4.64 -2.67
N ALA A 72 5.59 5.66 -2.60
CA ALA A 72 5.76 6.48 -1.41
C ALA A 72 4.45 7.16 -0.98
N ALA A 73 3.66 7.65 -1.94
CA ALA A 73 2.36 8.26 -1.66
C ALA A 73 1.34 7.25 -1.08
N LYS A 74 1.41 5.98 -1.46
CA LYS A 74 0.50 4.93 -0.99
C LYS A 74 0.96 4.23 0.29
N LEU A 75 2.22 4.35 0.65
CA LEU A 75 2.83 3.65 1.78
C LEU A 75 2.20 4.03 3.14
N PRO A 76 1.91 5.30 3.46
CA PRO A 76 1.22 5.66 4.69
C PRO A 76 -0.18 5.04 4.81
N ILE A 77 -0.90 4.96 3.68
CA ILE A 77 -2.23 4.34 3.62
C ILE A 77 -2.13 2.84 3.91
N ALA A 78 -1.16 2.16 3.29
CA ALA A 78 -0.92 0.74 3.50
C ALA A 78 -0.53 0.44 4.96
N LEU A 79 0.28 1.29 5.59
CA LEU A 79 0.64 1.16 7.01
C LEU A 79 -0.58 1.34 7.93
N GLY A 80 -1.45 2.32 7.64
CA GLY A 80 -2.68 2.55 8.40
C GLY A 80 -3.63 1.35 8.32
N ILE A 81 -3.88 0.83 7.12
CA ILE A 81 -4.72 -0.35 6.92
C ILE A 81 -4.07 -1.60 7.53
N GLY A 82 -2.75 -1.74 7.42
CA GLY A 82 -2.00 -2.83 8.04
C GLY A 82 -2.19 -2.89 9.55
N GLY A 83 -2.19 -1.75 10.23
CA GLY A 83 -2.51 -1.65 11.65
C GLY A 83 -3.92 -2.16 12.00
N ALA A 84 -4.92 -1.81 11.19
CA ALA A 84 -6.28 -2.30 11.36
C ALA A 84 -6.38 -3.83 11.17
N ILE A 85 -5.67 -4.39 10.18
CA ILE A 85 -5.64 -5.83 9.93
C ILE A 85 -5.03 -6.61 11.10
N VAL A 86 -3.94 -6.10 11.70
CA VAL A 86 -3.29 -6.71 12.88
C VAL A 86 -4.26 -6.78 14.07
N LEU A 87 -5.16 -5.80 14.20
CA LEU A 87 -6.23 -5.79 15.21
C LEU A 87 -7.47 -6.60 14.80
N THR A 88 -7.32 -7.51 13.82
CA THR A 88 -8.43 -8.35 13.29
C THR A 88 -9.60 -7.53 12.71
N GLY A 89 -9.34 -6.28 12.35
CA GLY A 89 -10.30 -5.38 11.72
C GLY A 89 -10.03 -5.23 10.22
N THR A 90 -11.08 -5.03 9.44
CA THR A 90 -10.96 -4.63 8.03
C THR A 90 -11.51 -3.22 7.90
N ASP A 91 -10.66 -2.27 7.47
CA ASP A 91 -11.09 -0.91 7.20
C ASP A 91 -11.31 -0.70 5.70
N ILE A 92 -12.60 -0.66 5.31
CA ILE A 92 -13.00 -0.41 3.92
C ILE A 92 -13.17 1.09 3.65
N SER A 93 -13.31 1.90 4.70
CA SER A 93 -13.53 3.35 4.57
C SER A 93 -12.28 4.11 4.09
N ALA A 94 -11.09 3.53 4.24
CA ALA A 94 -9.80 4.17 3.96
C ALA A 94 -9.73 4.80 2.54
N GLY A 95 -10.21 4.09 1.51
CA GLY A 95 -10.23 4.61 0.14
C GLY A 95 -11.09 5.86 -0.02
N ARG A 96 -12.25 5.92 0.63
CA ARG A 96 -13.14 7.08 0.60
C ARG A 96 -12.62 8.24 1.45
N CYS A 97 -11.97 7.95 2.57
CA CYS A 97 -11.28 8.95 3.37
C CYS A 97 -10.17 9.65 2.58
N VAL A 98 -9.42 8.92 1.77
CA VAL A 98 -8.44 9.52 0.84
C VAL A 98 -9.12 10.43 -0.18
N GLY A 99 -10.25 10.03 -0.75
CA GLY A 99 -11.04 10.86 -1.65
C GLY A 99 -11.54 12.14 -0.97
N LEU A 100 -12.12 12.02 0.23
CA LEU A 100 -12.60 13.15 1.02
C LEU A 100 -11.46 14.14 1.32
N THR A 101 -10.34 13.66 1.81
CA THR A 101 -9.18 14.51 2.13
C THR A 101 -8.59 15.16 0.88
N ALA A 102 -8.57 14.47 -0.25
CA ALA A 102 -8.14 15.03 -1.53
C ALA A 102 -9.10 16.16 -2.00
N CYS A 103 -10.41 15.99 -1.85
CA CYS A 103 -11.39 17.04 -2.15
C CYS A 103 -11.21 18.28 -1.25
N ILE A 104 -10.95 18.09 0.04
CA ILE A 104 -10.68 19.19 0.98
C ILE A 104 -9.42 19.93 0.57
N VAL A 105 -8.33 19.21 0.30
CA VAL A 105 -7.06 19.81 -0.16
C VAL A 105 -7.29 20.61 -1.45
N ALA A 106 -7.93 19.99 -2.43
CA ALA A 106 -8.19 20.62 -3.72
C ALA A 106 -9.06 21.88 -3.58
N SER A 107 -10.06 21.89 -2.70
CA SER A 107 -10.96 23.04 -2.51
C SER A 107 -10.27 24.20 -1.77
N LEU A 108 -9.39 23.92 -0.81
CA LEU A 108 -8.73 24.94 0.01
C LEU A 108 -7.48 25.55 -0.66
N LEU A 109 -6.80 24.77 -1.52
CA LEU A 109 -5.59 25.23 -2.24
C LEU A 109 -5.88 25.82 -3.62
N GLN A 110 -7.15 26.11 -3.96
CA GLN A 110 -7.48 26.72 -5.24
C GLN A 110 -6.83 28.12 -5.39
N MET A 111 -6.22 28.33 -6.55
CA MET A 111 -5.64 29.64 -6.88
C MET A 111 -6.68 30.75 -6.87
N THR A 112 -6.29 31.96 -6.47
CA THR A 112 -7.19 33.14 -6.46
C THR A 112 -7.71 33.49 -7.83
N THR A 113 -6.97 33.17 -8.89
CA THR A 113 -7.28 33.48 -10.30
C THR A 113 -8.30 32.52 -10.92
N TYR A 114 -8.68 31.43 -10.20
CA TYR A 114 -9.63 30.44 -10.74
C TYR A 114 -11.05 30.96 -10.69
N SER A 115 -11.72 31.08 -11.85
CA SER A 115 -13.06 31.70 -11.99
C SER A 115 -14.19 30.95 -11.27
N ASN A 116 -14.07 29.62 -11.16
CA ASN A 116 -15.07 28.76 -10.51
C ASN A 116 -14.60 28.25 -9.14
N LYS A 117 -14.10 29.15 -8.30
CA LYS A 117 -13.62 28.81 -6.96
C LYS A 117 -14.78 28.31 -6.08
N ILE A 118 -14.57 27.19 -5.37
CA ILE A 118 -15.60 26.62 -4.45
C ILE A 118 -15.86 27.59 -3.30
N PHE A 119 -14.84 28.26 -2.80
CA PHE A 119 -14.93 29.26 -1.74
C PHE A 119 -14.39 30.62 -2.25
N PRO A 120 -15.23 31.45 -2.93
CA PRO A 120 -14.74 32.69 -3.55
C PRO A 120 -14.16 33.70 -2.55
N ASN A 121 -14.72 33.74 -1.34
CA ASN A 121 -14.35 34.71 -0.29
C ASN A 121 -13.18 34.26 0.58
N ILE A 122 -12.66 33.06 0.39
CA ILE A 122 -11.55 32.55 1.18
C ILE A 122 -10.25 32.74 0.39
N GLY A 123 -9.26 33.36 1.02
CA GLY A 123 -7.90 33.49 0.49
C GLY A 123 -7.22 32.12 0.31
N VAL A 124 -6.00 32.10 -0.19
CA VAL A 124 -5.20 30.87 -0.29
C VAL A 124 -4.75 30.46 1.10
N PHE A 125 -5.16 29.28 1.53
CA PHE A 125 -4.65 28.74 2.79
C PHE A 125 -3.18 28.34 2.68
N PRO A 126 -2.38 28.57 3.72
CA PRO A 126 -1.01 28.05 3.76
C PRO A 126 -1.05 26.52 3.84
N LEU A 127 -0.15 25.87 3.11
CA LEU A 127 -0.11 24.40 2.98
C LEU A 127 -0.13 23.66 4.32
N TRP A 128 0.61 24.18 5.32
CA TRP A 128 0.66 23.56 6.64
C TRP A 128 -0.70 23.56 7.37
N ALA A 129 -1.51 24.62 7.20
CA ALA A 129 -2.86 24.67 7.78
C ALA A 129 -3.79 23.66 7.12
N VAL A 130 -3.72 23.50 5.79
CA VAL A 130 -4.48 22.49 5.07
C VAL A 130 -4.09 21.08 5.51
N LEU A 131 -2.80 20.82 5.71
CA LEU A 131 -2.33 19.54 6.24
C LEU A 131 -2.90 19.23 7.64
N LEU A 132 -2.94 20.22 8.53
CA LEU A 132 -3.54 20.05 9.86
C LEU A 132 -5.05 19.74 9.77
N ILE A 133 -5.77 20.43 8.89
CA ILE A 133 -7.21 20.19 8.67
C ILE A 133 -7.43 18.75 8.18
N VAL A 134 -6.65 18.28 7.21
CA VAL A 134 -6.77 16.93 6.66
C VAL A 134 -6.47 15.86 7.71
N ILE A 135 -5.43 16.07 8.51
CA ILE A 135 -5.10 15.17 9.62
C ILE A 135 -6.25 15.13 10.65
N ALA A 136 -6.80 16.30 11.01
CA ALA A 136 -7.91 16.38 11.94
C ALA A 136 -9.17 15.66 11.40
N VAL A 137 -9.51 15.84 10.13
CA VAL A 137 -10.63 15.15 9.48
C VAL A 137 -10.41 13.63 9.47
N GLY A 138 -9.24 13.18 9.06
CA GLY A 138 -8.90 11.75 9.08
C GLY A 138 -8.95 11.14 10.48
N ALA A 139 -8.41 11.86 11.47
CA ALA A 139 -8.46 11.44 12.87
C ALA A 139 -9.92 11.37 13.40
N LEU A 140 -10.77 12.32 13.03
CA LEU A 140 -12.18 12.34 13.41
C LEU A 140 -12.93 11.13 12.82
N VAL A 141 -12.74 10.82 11.55
CA VAL A 141 -13.33 9.62 10.93
C VAL A 141 -12.85 8.35 11.61
N GLY A 142 -11.55 8.25 11.88
CA GLY A 142 -10.96 7.11 12.60
C GLY A 142 -11.49 6.98 14.04
N LEU A 143 -11.66 8.11 14.74
CA LEU A 143 -12.22 8.14 16.09
C LEU A 143 -13.67 7.68 16.11
N VAL A 144 -14.49 8.13 15.17
CA VAL A 144 -15.89 7.69 15.02
C VAL A 144 -15.95 6.18 14.78
N ASN A 145 -15.18 5.67 13.82
CA ASN A 145 -15.12 4.24 13.53
C ASN A 145 -14.67 3.44 14.77
N GLY A 146 -13.58 3.87 15.41
CA GLY A 146 -13.05 3.22 16.61
C GLY A 146 -14.04 3.24 17.78
N PHE A 147 -14.75 4.35 17.98
CA PHE A 147 -15.77 4.47 19.01
C PHE A 147 -16.90 3.44 18.82
N PHE A 148 -17.46 3.33 17.64
CA PHE A 148 -18.53 2.37 17.37
C PHE A 148 -18.06 0.91 17.52
N VAL A 149 -16.88 0.58 17.03
CA VAL A 149 -16.29 -0.75 17.20
C VAL A 149 -16.04 -1.07 18.68
N ALA A 150 -15.42 -0.15 19.43
CA ALA A 150 -15.04 -0.40 20.82
C ALA A 150 -16.24 -0.37 21.78
N LYS A 151 -17.11 0.64 21.65
CA LYS A 151 -18.22 0.86 22.59
C LYS A 151 -19.35 -0.15 22.37
N PHE A 152 -19.74 -0.38 21.12
CA PHE A 152 -20.87 -1.24 20.77
C PHE A 152 -20.44 -2.64 20.35
N LYS A 153 -19.13 -2.94 20.35
CA LYS A 153 -18.57 -4.25 19.93
C LYS A 153 -19.05 -4.67 18.53
N LEU A 154 -19.29 -3.70 17.67
CA LEU A 154 -19.69 -3.95 16.29
C LEU A 154 -18.51 -4.48 15.49
N HIS A 155 -18.82 -5.33 14.50
CA HIS A 155 -17.78 -5.83 13.60
C HIS A 155 -17.18 -4.66 12.79
N PRO A 156 -15.83 -4.49 12.75
CA PRO A 156 -15.18 -3.37 12.07
C PRO A 156 -15.62 -3.18 10.61
N PHE A 157 -15.84 -4.27 9.90
CA PHE A 157 -16.33 -4.27 8.52
C PHE A 157 -17.66 -3.48 8.37
N ILE A 158 -18.64 -3.71 9.27
CA ILE A 158 -19.96 -3.05 9.18
C ILE A 158 -19.83 -1.56 9.44
N VAL A 159 -19.03 -1.18 10.44
CA VAL A 159 -18.83 0.23 10.80
C VAL A 159 -18.12 0.97 9.66
N THR A 160 -17.03 0.42 9.13
CA THR A 160 -16.25 1.05 8.08
C THR A 160 -16.99 1.08 6.74
N LEU A 161 -17.83 0.08 6.44
CA LEU A 161 -18.71 0.10 5.29
C LEU A 161 -19.75 1.22 5.40
N SER A 162 -20.37 1.39 6.58
CA SER A 162 -21.32 2.49 6.82
C SER A 162 -20.66 3.86 6.65
N THR A 163 -19.46 4.03 7.21
CA THR A 163 -18.66 5.26 7.05
C THR A 163 -18.29 5.50 5.58
N GLN A 164 -17.92 4.45 4.84
CA GLN A 164 -17.64 4.54 3.42
C GLN A 164 -18.85 5.08 2.64
N LEU A 165 -20.06 4.62 2.95
CA LEU A 165 -21.29 5.08 2.32
C LEU A 165 -21.61 6.53 2.68
N ILE A 166 -21.48 6.90 3.96
CA ILE A 166 -21.71 8.28 4.43
C ILE A 166 -20.74 9.26 3.76
N VAL A 167 -19.46 8.90 3.64
CA VAL A 167 -18.44 9.74 3.01
C VAL A 167 -18.60 9.84 1.49
N PHE A 168 -19.24 8.84 0.90
CA PHE A 168 -19.52 8.87 -0.56
C PHE A 168 -20.67 9.81 -0.91
N GLY A 169 -21.65 9.98 -0.05
CA GLY A 169 -22.87 10.81 -0.24
C GLY A 169 -24.03 10.00 -0.73
#